data_4fc497515e0532fc48f9acc2ca2b4ec3
#
_entry.id   4fc497515e0532fc48f9acc2ca2b4ec3
#
_cell.length_a   1.000
_cell.length_b   1.000
_cell.length_c   1.000
_cell.angle_alpha   90.00
_cell.angle_beta   90.00
_cell.angle_gamma   90.00
#
_symmetry.space_group_name_H-M   'P 1'
#
loop_
_entity.id
_entity.type
_entity.pdbx_description
1 polymer ?
#
loop_
_entity_poly.entity_id
_entity_poly.type
_entity_poly.pdbx_seq_one_letter_code
_entity_poly.pdbx_strand_id
1 'polypeptide(L)'
;MPAKYHVHTEPTPPKHKVIGKYGIVDWREDCSACHNCVKRECAYSVYDSERDRLQGATDYVDYLYECKGCLCCVQSCTKGLLTQEVNPEFEALGDEVWTPDIISSTWFQAETGKIPVSGAGYSGPFMGPGFDAILTDMSEIVRPTRDGIHGREYISTQVEIGRKLLSLPLNPDGSLAEPYPPQVDIPVPILFDAMPWHKPSTKVTAAIHDAAKALGTVALTDDRSNLREWPDSPDVVKLVRQAKSANPDLVAMVRLPLGPESIARALELTEQGVDAIHACADWHGNATDGTHITKAVRALHQAFVERGNRDAVTLVASGGISLAEHVAKTVICGADCVAIDVPLMLALECRLCKNCLEGIACPVGMADIDHDYAVQRIVNLIGAWHSQLLEMMGAMGIREVRRLRGEVGRAMFFEDLERDCFGPVFGKRKA
;
A
#
# COMPACT_ATOMS: atom_id res chain seq x y z
N MET A 1 27.08 -3.25 12.63
CA MET A 1 25.63 -3.19 12.51
C MET A 1 25.30 -2.97 11.05
N PRO A 2 24.32 -3.64 10.47
CA PRO A 2 23.88 -3.30 9.12
C PRO A 2 23.44 -1.83 9.10
N ALA A 3 23.71 -1.15 7.98
CA ALA A 3 23.30 0.24 7.82
C ALA A 3 21.76 0.31 7.97
N LYS A 4 21.29 1.21 8.81
CA LYS A 4 19.85 1.42 8.99
C LYS A 4 19.29 2.05 7.72
N TYR A 5 18.24 1.45 7.18
CA TYR A 5 17.51 2.04 6.05
C TYR A 5 16.70 3.24 6.52
N HIS A 6 16.89 4.37 5.86
CA HIS A 6 16.16 5.60 6.11
C HIS A 6 15.62 6.15 4.79
N VAL A 7 14.33 6.49 4.80
CA VAL A 7 13.72 7.27 3.73
C VAL A 7 13.75 8.74 4.11
N HIS A 8 14.38 9.55 3.28
CA HIS A 8 14.41 11.01 3.48
C HIS A 8 13.09 11.61 2.96
N THR A 9 12.27 12.10 3.88
CA THR A 9 10.99 12.73 3.56
C THR A 9 11.05 14.23 3.77
N GLU A 10 10.47 14.99 2.83
CA GLU A 10 10.37 16.44 2.91
C GLU A 10 8.94 16.89 2.65
N PRO A 11 8.40 17.88 3.41
CA PRO A 11 7.07 18.41 3.14
C PRO A 11 6.96 18.90 1.69
N THR A 12 6.04 18.29 0.95
CA THR A 12 5.82 18.58 -0.47
C THR A 12 4.35 18.90 -0.69
N PRO A 13 3.94 20.17 -0.44
CA PRO A 13 2.55 20.62 -0.50
C PRO A 13 1.91 20.33 -1.86
N PRO A 14 0.60 20.08 -1.91
CA PRO A 14 -0.12 19.82 -3.15
C PRO A 14 -0.09 21.07 -4.05
N LYS A 15 0.04 20.85 -5.36
CA LYS A 15 0.00 21.91 -6.39
C LYS A 15 -1.43 22.25 -6.80
N HIS A 16 -2.38 21.36 -6.55
CA HIS A 16 -3.78 21.54 -6.89
C HIS A 16 -4.63 21.68 -5.63
N LYS A 17 -5.79 22.33 -5.76
CA LYS A 17 -6.73 22.45 -4.65
C LYS A 17 -7.10 21.05 -4.15
N VAL A 18 -6.77 20.79 -2.90
CA VAL A 18 -7.13 19.55 -2.23
C VAL A 18 -8.61 19.58 -1.90
N ILE A 19 -9.27 18.42 -2.07
CA ILE A 19 -10.69 18.28 -1.79
C ILE A 19 -10.85 17.95 -0.30
N GLY A 20 -11.40 18.90 0.47
CA GLY A 20 -11.70 18.69 1.90
C GLY A 20 -12.95 17.83 2.08
N LYS A 21 -12.95 17.00 3.13
CA LYS A 21 -14.07 16.11 3.45
C LYS A 21 -15.24 16.83 4.11
N TYR A 22 -14.93 17.72 5.05
CA TYR A 22 -15.94 18.34 5.90
C TYR A 22 -16.01 19.84 5.71
N GLY A 23 -17.24 20.34 5.71
CA GLY A 23 -17.56 21.77 5.78
C GLY A 23 -18.46 22.07 6.96
N ILE A 24 -18.38 23.29 7.46
CA ILE A 24 -19.28 23.80 8.48
C ILE A 24 -20.26 24.76 7.82
N VAL A 25 -21.53 24.45 7.90
CA VAL A 25 -22.60 25.33 7.46
C VAL A 25 -22.95 26.28 8.60
N ASP A 26 -22.87 27.57 8.32
CA ASP A 26 -23.14 28.66 9.26
C ASP A 26 -24.48 29.34 8.91
N TRP A 27 -25.47 29.19 9.78
CA TRP A 27 -26.74 29.89 9.68
C TRP A 27 -26.64 31.29 10.30
N ARG A 28 -26.05 32.25 9.55
CA ARG A 28 -25.60 33.52 10.07
C ARG A 28 -26.67 34.52 10.45
N GLU A 29 -27.89 34.40 9.98
CA GLU A 29 -28.97 35.37 10.26
C GLU A 29 -29.19 35.63 11.76
N ASP A 30 -29.02 34.57 12.58
CA ASP A 30 -29.15 34.62 14.04
C ASP A 30 -27.82 34.63 14.80
N CYS A 31 -26.68 34.65 14.11
CA CYS A 31 -25.38 34.58 14.73
C CYS A 31 -25.03 35.91 15.44
N SER A 32 -24.75 35.82 16.75
CA SER A 32 -24.34 36.97 17.56
C SER A 32 -22.84 37.29 17.45
N ALA A 33 -22.13 36.65 16.54
CA ALA A 33 -20.66 36.80 16.35
C ALA A 33 -19.84 36.62 17.64
N CYS A 34 -20.30 35.77 18.56
CA CYS A 34 -19.58 35.49 19.83
C CYS A 34 -18.27 34.73 19.60
N HIS A 35 -18.10 34.09 18.44
CA HIS A 35 -16.91 33.38 18.01
C HIS A 35 -16.40 32.25 18.93
N ASN A 36 -17.18 31.78 19.90
CA ASN A 36 -16.76 30.70 20.80
C ASN A 36 -16.52 29.38 20.03
N CYS A 37 -17.37 29.09 19.03
CA CYS A 37 -17.31 27.87 18.23
C CYS A 37 -16.01 27.71 17.42
N VAL A 38 -15.58 28.74 16.72
CA VAL A 38 -14.47 28.69 15.75
C VAL A 38 -13.15 29.10 16.41
N LYS A 39 -13.15 30.15 17.23
CA LYS A 39 -11.92 30.71 17.81
C LYS A 39 -11.35 29.94 18.99
N ARG A 40 -12.20 29.30 19.78
CA ARG A 40 -11.80 28.69 21.04
C ARG A 40 -11.86 27.18 21.03
N GLU A 41 -12.77 26.62 20.25
CA GLU A 41 -13.15 25.22 20.36
C GLU A 41 -12.70 24.37 19.15
N CYS A 42 -12.13 24.97 18.10
CA CYS A 42 -11.55 24.20 17.03
C CYS A 42 -10.28 23.49 17.54
N ALA A 43 -10.40 22.21 17.84
CA ALA A 43 -9.31 21.39 18.38
C ALA A 43 -8.07 21.32 17.48
N TYR A 44 -8.24 21.60 16.17
CA TYR A 44 -7.18 21.54 15.17
C TYR A 44 -6.76 22.91 14.65
N SER A 45 -7.29 23.99 15.20
CA SER A 45 -7.04 25.39 14.82
C SER A 45 -7.22 25.70 13.33
N VAL A 46 -8.00 24.87 12.63
CA VAL A 46 -8.20 24.96 11.17
C VAL A 46 -8.84 26.30 10.76
N TYR A 47 -9.72 26.82 11.60
CA TYR A 47 -10.44 28.07 11.35
C TYR A 47 -9.73 29.32 11.88
N ASP A 48 -8.65 29.19 12.61
CA ASP A 48 -7.92 30.37 13.14
C ASP A 48 -7.27 31.18 12.01
N SER A 49 -6.74 30.49 10.99
CA SER A 49 -6.15 31.09 9.80
C SER A 49 -7.18 31.57 8.76
N GLU A 50 -8.43 31.07 8.84
CA GLU A 50 -9.49 31.30 7.85
C GLU A 50 -10.56 32.32 8.35
N ARG A 51 -10.26 33.01 9.45
CA ARG A 51 -11.20 33.91 10.15
C ARG A 51 -11.82 34.96 9.25
N ASP A 52 -11.02 35.59 8.41
CA ASP A 52 -11.45 36.68 7.54
C ASP A 52 -12.32 36.18 6.39
N ARG A 53 -12.09 34.96 5.98
CA ARG A 53 -12.82 34.24 4.95
C ARG A 53 -14.23 33.82 5.40
N LEU A 54 -14.37 33.38 6.64
CA LEU A 54 -15.66 33.07 7.26
C LEU A 54 -16.54 34.28 7.54
N GLN A 55 -15.97 35.48 7.63
CA GLN A 55 -16.72 36.72 7.89
C GLN A 55 -17.45 37.28 6.65
N GLY A 56 -17.09 36.83 5.45
CA GLY A 56 -17.61 37.34 4.18
C GLY A 56 -18.68 36.52 3.48
N ALA A 57 -18.83 35.21 3.84
CA ALA A 57 -19.69 34.28 3.11
C ALA A 57 -21.09 34.18 3.75
N THR A 58 -22.13 34.43 3.00
CA THR A 58 -23.52 34.39 3.48
C THR A 58 -24.28 33.13 3.07
N ASP A 59 -23.84 32.43 2.01
CA ASP A 59 -24.54 31.25 1.47
C ASP A 59 -23.54 30.20 0.97
N TYR A 60 -22.40 30.07 1.61
CA TYR A 60 -21.31 29.25 1.10
C TYR A 60 -20.77 28.29 2.16
N VAL A 61 -20.70 27.00 1.82
CA VAL A 61 -20.01 25.98 2.61
C VAL A 61 -18.57 25.90 2.15
N ASP A 62 -17.63 26.19 3.03
CA ASP A 62 -16.21 26.01 2.75
C ASP A 62 -15.76 24.65 3.27
N TYR A 63 -15.37 23.78 2.35
CA TYR A 63 -14.87 22.45 2.67
C TYR A 63 -13.36 22.51 2.85
N LEU A 64 -12.92 22.39 4.09
CA LEU A 64 -11.53 22.54 4.46
C LEU A 64 -10.83 21.18 4.56
N TYR A 65 -9.72 21.04 3.85
CA TYR A 65 -8.91 19.80 3.83
C TYR A 65 -8.43 19.39 5.23
N GLU A 66 -8.06 20.37 6.05
CA GLU A 66 -7.56 20.10 7.41
C GLU A 66 -8.65 19.81 8.43
N CYS A 67 -9.93 20.05 8.12
CA CYS A 67 -11.03 19.76 9.01
C CYS A 67 -11.19 18.25 9.22
N LYS A 68 -11.10 17.80 10.48
CA LYS A 68 -11.22 16.40 10.86
C LYS A 68 -12.63 15.98 11.31
N GLY A 69 -13.63 16.86 11.20
CA GLY A 69 -15.01 16.56 11.56
C GLY A 69 -15.24 16.28 13.04
N CYS A 70 -14.44 16.85 13.94
CA CYS A 70 -14.52 16.57 15.37
C CYS A 70 -15.78 17.13 16.07
N LEU A 71 -16.58 17.95 15.38
CA LEU A 71 -17.82 18.58 15.85
C LEU A 71 -17.68 19.53 17.03
N CYS A 72 -16.49 19.82 17.52
CA CYS A 72 -16.29 20.73 18.66
C CYS A 72 -16.94 22.11 18.41
N CYS A 73 -16.77 22.69 17.21
CA CYS A 73 -17.38 23.97 16.85
C CYS A 73 -18.91 23.89 16.80
N VAL A 74 -19.46 22.78 16.34
CA VAL A 74 -20.92 22.55 16.28
C VAL A 74 -21.51 22.45 17.69
N GLN A 75 -20.90 21.65 18.57
CA GLN A 75 -21.34 21.45 19.94
C GLN A 75 -21.20 22.71 20.80
N SER A 76 -20.21 23.52 20.54
CA SER A 76 -19.94 24.74 21.32
C SER A 76 -20.75 25.95 20.85
N CYS A 77 -21.53 25.83 19.80
CA CYS A 77 -22.43 26.88 19.37
C CYS A 77 -23.63 27.02 20.33
N THR A 78 -23.63 28.05 21.16
CA THR A 78 -24.69 28.28 22.18
C THR A 78 -26.09 28.47 21.60
N LYS A 79 -26.19 28.81 20.34
CA LYS A 79 -27.44 28.98 19.63
C LYS A 79 -27.79 27.79 18.72
N GLY A 80 -26.89 26.80 18.59
CA GLY A 80 -27.11 25.64 17.72
C GLY A 80 -27.20 25.95 16.24
N LEU A 81 -26.49 26.98 15.76
CA LEU A 81 -26.57 27.47 14.39
C LEU A 81 -25.61 26.76 13.42
N LEU A 82 -24.68 25.97 13.92
CA LEU A 82 -23.68 25.31 13.09
C LEU A 82 -24.08 23.86 12.84
N THR A 83 -23.94 23.45 11.59
CA THR A 83 -24.05 22.05 11.16
C THR A 83 -22.80 21.66 10.40
N GLN A 84 -22.50 20.36 10.36
CA GLN A 84 -21.42 19.82 9.55
C GLN A 84 -22.01 19.12 8.34
N GLU A 85 -21.41 19.32 7.19
CA GLU A 85 -21.75 18.61 5.96
C GLU A 85 -20.53 17.91 5.39
N VAL A 86 -20.79 16.84 4.63
CA VAL A 86 -19.77 16.13 3.85
C VAL A 86 -19.77 16.72 2.44
N ASN A 87 -18.57 16.94 1.92
CA ASN A 87 -18.38 17.50 0.59
C ASN A 87 -18.78 16.49 -0.50
N PRO A 88 -19.77 16.83 -1.36
CA PRO A 88 -20.15 15.96 -2.47
C PRO A 88 -18.99 15.65 -3.44
N GLU A 89 -18.06 16.59 -3.66
CA GLU A 89 -16.86 16.32 -4.47
C GLU A 89 -15.95 15.30 -3.81
N PHE A 90 -15.89 15.27 -2.47
CA PHE A 90 -15.13 14.28 -1.74
C PHE A 90 -15.77 12.90 -1.87
N GLU A 91 -17.09 12.81 -1.71
CA GLU A 91 -17.82 11.54 -1.86
C GLU A 91 -17.75 10.97 -3.28
N ALA A 92 -17.56 11.83 -4.28
CA ALA A 92 -17.42 11.44 -5.67
C ALA A 92 -15.99 10.96 -6.05
N LEU A 93 -15.02 10.97 -5.10
CA LEU A 93 -13.68 10.47 -5.35
C LEU A 93 -13.64 8.95 -5.38
N GLY A 94 -12.92 8.39 -6.34
CA GLY A 94 -12.62 6.96 -6.37
C GLY A 94 -13.84 6.07 -6.63
N ASP A 95 -13.93 4.99 -5.87
CA ASP A 95 -15.01 4.02 -5.94
C ASP A 95 -15.14 3.24 -4.61
N GLU A 96 -15.85 2.11 -4.62
CA GLU A 96 -16.11 1.31 -3.42
C GLU A 96 -14.85 0.65 -2.82
N VAL A 97 -13.81 0.42 -3.60
CA VAL A 97 -12.53 -0.17 -3.15
C VAL A 97 -11.51 0.92 -2.86
N TRP A 98 -11.34 1.86 -3.78
CA TRP A 98 -10.49 3.03 -3.64
C TRP A 98 -11.30 4.19 -3.08
N THR A 99 -11.64 4.10 -1.80
CA THR A 99 -12.54 5.05 -1.16
C THR A 99 -11.95 6.46 -1.06
N PRO A 100 -12.78 7.50 -0.95
CA PRO A 100 -12.31 8.88 -0.74
C PRO A 100 -11.35 9.02 0.44
N ASP A 101 -11.55 8.26 1.51
CA ASP A 101 -10.68 8.29 2.70
C ASP A 101 -9.29 7.69 2.41
N ILE A 102 -9.20 6.63 1.62
CA ILE A 102 -7.93 6.05 1.16
C ILE A 102 -7.19 7.07 0.28
N ILE A 103 -7.88 7.70 -0.67
CA ILE A 103 -7.31 8.71 -1.56
C ILE A 103 -6.76 9.88 -0.76
N SER A 104 -7.57 10.44 0.13
CA SER A 104 -7.18 11.57 0.99
C SER A 104 -6.01 11.23 1.92
N SER A 105 -6.02 10.03 2.50
CA SER A 105 -4.91 9.54 3.33
C SER A 105 -3.61 9.42 2.53
N THR A 106 -3.69 8.92 1.30
CA THR A 106 -2.52 8.80 0.41
C THR A 106 -1.98 10.19 0.02
N TRP A 107 -2.85 11.16 -0.27
CA TRP A 107 -2.43 12.56 -0.51
C TRP A 107 -1.67 13.14 0.69
N PHE A 108 -2.20 12.95 1.90
CA PHE A 108 -1.55 13.42 3.13
C PHE A 108 -0.18 12.75 3.35
N GLN A 109 -0.08 11.44 3.12
CA GLN A 109 1.18 10.71 3.24
C GLN A 109 2.21 11.17 2.20
N ALA A 110 1.77 11.40 0.96
CA ALA A 110 2.63 11.91 -0.11
C ALA A 110 3.08 13.36 0.11
N GLU A 111 2.24 14.18 0.76
CA GLU A 111 2.58 15.55 1.14
C GLU A 111 3.60 15.59 2.28
N THR A 112 3.38 14.80 3.32
CA THR A 112 4.08 14.97 4.60
C THR A 112 5.15 13.92 4.89
N GLY A 113 5.10 12.77 4.22
CA GLY A 113 5.92 11.61 4.55
C GLY A 113 5.61 10.98 5.91
N LYS A 114 4.44 11.29 6.51
CA LYS A 114 4.07 10.89 7.87
C LYS A 114 2.88 9.95 7.86
N ILE A 115 2.84 9.08 8.86
CA ILE A 115 1.68 8.26 9.16
C ILE A 115 0.52 9.18 9.58
N PRO A 116 -0.73 8.94 9.13
CA PRO A 116 -1.88 9.69 9.61
C PRO A 116 -2.03 9.59 11.13
N VAL A 117 -2.38 10.70 11.78
CA VAL A 117 -2.38 10.83 13.26
C VAL A 117 -3.32 9.86 13.97
N SER A 118 -4.33 9.34 13.30
CA SER A 118 -5.31 8.41 13.89
C SER A 118 -4.78 7.02 14.23
N GLY A 119 -3.47 6.77 14.07
CA GLY A 119 -2.80 5.52 14.43
C GLY A 119 -3.19 4.31 13.59
N ALA A 120 -4.47 4.10 13.36
CA ALA A 120 -4.98 2.96 12.59
C ALA A 120 -4.93 3.14 11.06
N GLY A 121 -4.41 4.26 10.57
CA GLY A 121 -4.28 4.52 9.14
C GLY A 121 -5.42 5.36 8.58
N TYR A 122 -6.45 4.78 8.01
CA TYR A 122 -7.58 5.49 7.40
C TYR A 122 -8.87 5.33 8.22
N SER A 123 -9.83 6.24 7.99
CA SER A 123 -11.13 6.19 8.65
C SER A 123 -12.12 5.27 7.92
N GLY A 124 -11.69 4.03 7.64
CA GLY A 124 -12.50 3.02 6.98
C GLY A 124 -13.32 2.17 7.95
N PRO A 125 -14.07 1.17 7.45
CA PRO A 125 -14.80 0.24 8.28
C PRO A 125 -13.85 -0.57 9.17
N PHE A 126 -14.27 -0.85 10.40
CA PHE A 126 -13.47 -1.64 11.34
C PHE A 126 -13.31 -3.10 10.88
N MET A 127 -14.27 -3.61 10.15
CA MET A 127 -14.26 -4.92 9.53
C MET A 127 -14.99 -4.86 8.19
N GLY A 128 -14.48 -5.61 7.22
CA GLY A 128 -15.03 -5.65 5.88
C GLY A 128 -14.54 -6.85 5.08
N PRO A 129 -14.83 -6.92 3.80
CA PRO A 129 -14.27 -7.93 2.91
C PRO A 129 -12.78 -7.66 2.61
N GLY A 130 -12.12 -8.65 2.03
CA GLY A 130 -10.76 -8.49 1.53
C GLY A 130 -9.73 -8.31 2.65
N PHE A 131 -8.93 -7.27 2.58
CA PHE A 131 -7.90 -6.98 3.59
C PHE A 131 -8.49 -6.65 4.96
N ASP A 132 -9.69 -6.10 5.03
CA ASP A 132 -10.36 -5.76 6.29
C ASP A 132 -10.89 -7.01 7.03
N ALA A 133 -10.91 -8.16 6.37
CA ALA A 133 -11.19 -9.45 7.00
C ALA A 133 -9.99 -10.07 7.73
N ILE A 134 -8.81 -9.45 7.65
CA ILE A 134 -7.59 -9.92 8.31
C ILE A 134 -7.31 -9.03 9.51
N LEU A 135 -7.41 -9.61 10.70
CA LEU A 135 -7.07 -8.95 11.97
C LEU A 135 -5.65 -9.34 12.35
N THR A 136 -4.82 -8.36 12.67
CA THR A 136 -3.44 -8.58 13.14
C THR A 136 -3.40 -8.56 14.65
N ASP A 137 -2.72 -9.53 15.25
CA ASP A 137 -2.53 -9.58 16.70
C ASP A 137 -1.41 -8.63 17.13
N MET A 138 -1.82 -7.58 17.84
CA MET A 138 -0.95 -6.57 18.44
C MET A 138 -0.74 -6.80 19.95
N SER A 139 -0.97 -8.02 20.45
CA SER A 139 -0.91 -8.36 21.87
C SER A 139 0.49 -8.20 22.50
N GLU A 140 1.52 -8.14 21.68
CA GLU A 140 2.90 -7.92 22.11
C GLU A 140 3.23 -6.45 22.46
N ILE A 141 2.28 -5.53 22.37
CA ILE A 141 2.48 -4.09 22.65
C ILE A 141 3.08 -3.86 24.05
N VAL A 142 2.74 -4.69 25.04
CA VAL A 142 3.22 -4.52 26.43
C VAL A 142 4.65 -5.03 26.61
N ARG A 143 5.07 -6.07 25.90
CA ARG A 143 6.43 -6.64 26.01
C ARG A 143 7.43 -5.92 25.12
N PRO A 144 7.10 -5.60 23.87
CA PRO A 144 8.00 -4.84 23.03
C PRO A 144 8.21 -3.40 23.46
N THR A 145 7.36 -2.81 24.33
CA THR A 145 7.68 -1.49 24.89
C THR A 145 8.96 -1.50 25.72
N ARG A 146 9.33 -2.62 26.29
CA ARG A 146 10.67 -2.79 26.87
C ARG A 146 11.76 -2.89 25.82
N ASP A 147 11.48 -3.60 24.70
CA ASP A 147 12.38 -3.81 23.57
C ASP A 147 11.93 -3.05 22.32
N GLY A 148 10.66 -2.65 22.22
CA GLY A 148 10.02 -2.21 21.00
C GLY A 148 10.15 -0.72 20.71
N ILE A 149 10.13 0.16 21.70
CA ILE A 149 10.45 1.58 21.50
C ILE A 149 11.95 1.72 21.18
N HIS A 150 12.78 0.88 21.80
CA HIS A 150 14.21 0.81 21.57
C HIS A 150 14.62 -0.23 20.52
N GLY A 151 13.66 -0.92 19.91
CA GLY A 151 13.89 -2.04 18.99
C GLY A 151 13.53 -1.78 17.53
N ARG A 152 12.92 -0.64 17.19
CA ARG A 152 12.60 -0.31 15.80
C ARG A 152 13.82 -0.24 14.89
N GLU A 153 14.95 0.17 15.43
CA GLU A 153 16.23 0.20 14.74
C GLU A 153 16.77 -1.18 14.38
N TYR A 154 16.23 -2.24 14.97
CA TYR A 154 16.58 -3.63 14.67
C TYR A 154 15.57 -4.35 13.78
N ILE A 155 14.49 -3.68 13.38
CA ILE A 155 13.51 -4.24 12.46
C ILE A 155 14.03 -4.10 11.03
N SER A 156 14.14 -5.23 10.33
CA SER A 156 14.52 -5.29 8.93
C SER A 156 13.29 -5.47 8.05
N THR A 157 13.14 -4.59 7.07
CA THR A 157 12.12 -4.68 6.02
C THR A 157 12.70 -5.17 4.69
N GLN A 158 13.98 -5.50 4.67
CA GLN A 158 14.67 -5.97 3.47
C GLN A 158 14.16 -7.32 3.00
N VAL A 159 14.05 -7.45 1.68
CA VAL A 159 13.68 -8.68 0.99
C VAL A 159 14.62 -8.91 -0.18
N GLU A 160 15.03 -10.16 -0.37
CA GLU A 160 15.80 -10.61 -1.52
C GLU A 160 14.86 -11.26 -2.54
N ILE A 161 14.85 -10.74 -3.75
CA ILE A 161 14.07 -11.25 -4.88
C ILE A 161 14.96 -12.14 -5.74
N GLY A 162 14.51 -13.35 -5.99
CA GLY A 162 15.25 -14.31 -6.79
C GLY A 162 15.10 -15.73 -6.25
N ARG A 163 15.75 -16.67 -6.89
CA ARG A 163 15.76 -18.06 -6.47
C ARG A 163 16.71 -18.23 -5.29
N LYS A 164 16.28 -19.03 -4.30
CA LYS A 164 17.09 -19.38 -3.14
C LYS A 164 17.39 -20.87 -3.14
N LEU A 165 18.58 -21.23 -2.65
CA LEU A 165 18.92 -22.63 -2.44
C LEU A 165 18.25 -23.13 -1.16
N LEU A 166 17.60 -24.29 -1.23
CA LEU A 166 17.00 -24.95 -0.05
C LEU A 166 18.08 -25.51 0.89
N SER A 167 19.26 -25.81 0.37
CA SER A 167 20.44 -26.21 1.12
C SER A 167 21.69 -25.65 0.43
N LEU A 168 22.72 -25.33 1.21
CA LEU A 168 23.98 -24.86 0.67
C LEU A 168 24.88 -26.08 0.36
N PRO A 169 25.15 -26.39 -0.93
CA PRO A 169 26.11 -27.40 -1.29
C PRO A 169 27.52 -26.88 -0.97
N LEU A 170 28.18 -27.49 0.01
CA LEU A 170 29.52 -27.10 0.42
C LEU A 170 30.56 -28.13 -0.02
N ASN A 171 31.69 -27.64 -0.47
CA ASN A 171 32.90 -28.44 -0.66
C ASN A 171 33.50 -28.85 0.69
N PRO A 172 34.39 -29.85 0.73
CA PRO A 172 35.06 -30.26 1.96
C PRO A 172 35.88 -29.15 2.68
N ASP A 173 36.26 -28.12 1.95
CA ASP A 173 36.95 -26.94 2.48
C ASP A 173 36.02 -25.86 3.03
N GLY A 174 34.69 -26.05 2.97
CA GLY A 174 33.68 -25.12 3.42
C GLY A 174 33.30 -24.04 2.39
N SER A 175 33.90 -24.06 1.20
CA SER A 175 33.48 -23.17 0.11
C SER A 175 32.16 -23.67 -0.52
N LEU A 176 31.41 -22.79 -1.19
CA LEU A 176 30.23 -23.17 -1.97
C LEU A 176 30.67 -24.05 -3.16
N ALA A 177 30.01 -25.18 -3.34
CA ALA A 177 30.26 -26.08 -4.48
C ALA A 177 29.69 -25.51 -5.79
N GLU A 178 28.67 -24.67 -5.70
CA GLU A 178 28.05 -23.99 -6.83
C GLU A 178 27.84 -22.49 -6.50
N PRO A 179 27.90 -21.60 -7.49
CA PRO A 179 27.62 -20.19 -7.26
C PRO A 179 26.19 -20.02 -6.77
N TYR A 180 25.99 -19.10 -5.81
CA TYR A 180 24.65 -18.75 -5.34
C TYR A 180 23.84 -18.10 -6.48
N PRO A 181 22.54 -18.45 -6.65
CA PRO A 181 21.71 -17.82 -7.66
C PRO A 181 21.66 -16.30 -7.51
N PRO A 182 21.55 -15.55 -8.62
CA PRO A 182 21.46 -14.09 -8.56
C PRO A 182 20.20 -13.65 -7.80
N GLN A 183 20.34 -12.58 -7.04
CA GLN A 183 19.27 -11.97 -6.27
C GLN A 183 19.30 -10.45 -6.42
N VAL A 184 18.16 -9.83 -6.26
CA VAL A 184 18.00 -8.37 -6.16
C VAL A 184 17.48 -8.03 -4.78
N ASP A 185 18.25 -7.27 -4.03
CA ASP A 185 17.90 -6.84 -2.69
C ASP A 185 17.13 -5.54 -2.75
N ILE A 186 16.01 -5.48 -2.05
CA ILE A 186 15.21 -4.28 -1.87
C ILE A 186 15.02 -3.99 -0.37
N PRO A 187 15.22 -2.72 0.08
CA PRO A 187 15.18 -2.39 1.51
C PRO A 187 13.77 -2.34 2.09
N VAL A 188 12.74 -2.25 1.24
CA VAL A 188 11.33 -2.34 1.62
C VAL A 188 10.64 -3.38 0.74
N PRO A 189 9.64 -4.12 1.23
CA PRO A 189 8.97 -5.19 0.49
C PRO A 189 7.96 -4.63 -0.53
N ILE A 190 8.34 -3.60 -1.28
CA ILE A 190 7.48 -2.86 -2.21
C ILE A 190 8.24 -2.62 -3.51
N LEU A 191 7.69 -3.12 -4.61
CA LEU A 191 8.07 -2.83 -5.99
C LEU A 191 7.07 -1.85 -6.60
N PHE A 192 7.46 -1.17 -7.67
CA PHE A 192 6.59 -0.27 -8.41
C PHE A 192 6.13 -0.95 -9.70
N ASP A 193 4.83 -1.16 -9.82
CA ASP A 193 4.20 -1.83 -10.94
C ASP A 193 3.81 -0.87 -12.07
N ALA A 194 3.46 -1.42 -13.21
CA ALA A 194 2.85 -0.69 -14.32
C ALA A 194 1.42 -0.28 -13.95
N MET A 195 0.99 0.88 -14.46
CA MET A 195 -0.40 1.33 -14.24
C MET A 195 -1.41 0.40 -14.92
N PRO A 196 -2.50 0.03 -14.24
CA PRO A 196 -3.40 -1.01 -14.73
C PRO A 196 -4.28 -0.60 -15.91
N TRP A 197 -4.52 0.69 -16.11
CA TRP A 197 -5.45 1.17 -17.15
C TRP A 197 -4.89 2.24 -18.09
N HIS A 198 -3.77 2.84 -17.75
CA HIS A 198 -3.24 3.98 -18.51
C HIS A 198 -1.72 3.92 -18.59
N LYS A 199 -1.19 4.12 -19.78
CA LYS A 199 0.24 4.32 -19.94
C LYS A 199 0.57 5.75 -19.50
N PRO A 200 1.30 5.94 -18.41
CA PRO A 200 1.67 7.27 -17.94
C PRO A 200 2.52 8.00 -18.99
N SER A 201 2.56 9.33 -18.90
CA SER A 201 3.47 10.13 -19.72
C SER A 201 4.93 9.74 -19.44
N THR A 202 5.81 10.05 -20.37
CA THR A 202 7.25 9.82 -20.19
C THR A 202 7.81 10.52 -18.94
N LYS A 203 7.27 11.70 -18.59
CA LYS A 203 7.65 12.44 -17.37
C LYS A 203 7.25 11.69 -16.11
N VAL A 204 6.02 11.19 -16.03
CA VAL A 204 5.54 10.39 -14.90
C VAL A 204 6.33 9.09 -14.78
N THR A 205 6.56 8.39 -15.90
CA THR A 205 7.37 7.16 -15.91
C THR A 205 8.79 7.41 -15.40
N ALA A 206 9.44 8.46 -15.86
CA ALA A 206 10.78 8.84 -15.42
C ALA A 206 10.80 9.15 -13.90
N ALA A 207 9.81 9.88 -13.41
CA ALA A 207 9.70 10.19 -11.98
C ALA A 207 9.50 8.92 -11.12
N ILE A 208 8.69 7.97 -11.58
CA ILE A 208 8.50 6.67 -10.90
C ILE A 208 9.81 5.88 -10.86
N HIS A 209 10.56 5.83 -11.97
CA HIS A 209 11.86 5.14 -12.04
C HIS A 209 12.89 5.78 -11.11
N ASP A 210 12.97 7.11 -11.09
CA ASP A 210 13.93 7.82 -10.25
C ASP A 210 13.55 7.78 -8.77
N ALA A 211 12.26 7.78 -8.44
CA ALA A 211 11.78 7.52 -7.08
C ALA A 211 12.13 6.10 -6.61
N ALA A 212 11.95 5.08 -7.47
CA ALA A 212 12.36 3.72 -7.15
C ALA A 212 13.86 3.62 -6.88
N LYS A 213 14.67 4.27 -7.73
CA LYS A 213 16.11 4.35 -7.54
C LYS A 213 16.51 5.07 -6.25
N ALA A 214 15.87 6.18 -5.92
CA ALA A 214 16.13 6.93 -4.67
C ALA A 214 15.81 6.09 -3.42
N LEU A 215 14.79 5.24 -3.51
CA LEU A 215 14.36 4.33 -2.45
C LEU A 215 15.15 3.00 -2.41
N GLY A 216 15.97 2.73 -3.42
CA GLY A 216 16.67 1.44 -3.55
C GLY A 216 15.76 0.27 -3.89
N THR A 217 14.56 0.53 -4.40
CA THR A 217 13.64 -0.49 -4.91
C THR A 217 13.63 -0.54 -6.44
N VAL A 218 12.79 -1.36 -7.03
CA VAL A 218 12.71 -1.56 -8.48
C VAL A 218 11.34 -1.14 -9.01
N ALA A 219 11.36 -0.37 -10.08
CA ALA A 219 10.19 -0.18 -10.94
C ALA A 219 10.21 -1.27 -12.04
N LEU A 220 9.17 -2.08 -12.11
CA LEU A 220 9.09 -3.23 -13.03
C LEU A 220 9.08 -2.83 -14.50
N THR A 221 8.80 -1.56 -14.77
CA THR A 221 8.85 -0.97 -16.12
C THR A 221 10.23 -0.42 -16.49
N ASP A 222 11.24 -0.52 -15.60
CA ASP A 222 12.60 -0.04 -15.83
C ASP A 222 13.54 -1.18 -16.25
N ASP A 223 13.91 -1.23 -17.52
CA ASP A 223 14.80 -2.24 -18.09
C ASP A 223 16.26 -2.17 -17.60
N ARG A 224 16.61 -1.15 -16.81
CA ARG A 224 17.98 -0.97 -16.30
C ARG A 224 18.31 -1.83 -15.08
N SER A 225 17.30 -2.46 -14.46
CA SER A 225 17.50 -3.34 -13.29
C SER A 225 17.89 -4.76 -13.71
N ASN A 226 18.54 -5.49 -12.79
CA ASN A 226 18.79 -6.93 -12.98
C ASN A 226 17.54 -7.79 -12.68
N LEU A 227 16.44 -7.20 -12.26
CA LEU A 227 15.13 -7.83 -12.16
C LEU A 227 14.34 -7.51 -13.41
N ARG A 228 13.97 -8.54 -14.17
CA ARG A 228 13.18 -8.37 -15.38
C ARG A 228 11.92 -9.22 -15.35
N GLU A 229 10.83 -8.61 -15.75
CA GLU A 229 9.52 -9.25 -15.81
C GLU A 229 9.10 -9.60 -17.24
N TRP A 230 8.44 -10.75 -17.40
CA TRP A 230 7.75 -11.14 -18.62
C TRP A 230 6.30 -11.50 -18.31
N PRO A 231 5.36 -11.14 -19.19
CA PRO A 231 4.00 -11.67 -19.12
C PRO A 231 4.01 -13.18 -19.35
N ASP A 232 3.12 -13.91 -18.68
CA ASP A 232 2.97 -15.33 -18.94
C ASP A 232 2.52 -15.56 -20.39
N SER A 233 3.18 -16.49 -21.04
CA SER A 233 2.92 -16.89 -22.42
C SER A 233 3.46 -18.31 -22.66
N PRO A 234 3.05 -19.01 -23.75
CA PRO A 234 3.58 -20.32 -24.10
C PRO A 234 5.10 -20.35 -24.28
N ASP A 235 5.69 -19.24 -24.73
CA ASP A 235 7.12 -19.13 -25.00
C ASP A 235 7.93 -18.50 -23.86
N VAL A 236 7.30 -18.11 -22.73
CA VAL A 236 7.97 -17.34 -21.68
C VAL A 236 9.21 -18.04 -21.13
N VAL A 237 9.16 -19.34 -20.93
CA VAL A 237 10.32 -20.09 -20.42
C VAL A 237 11.51 -20.07 -21.38
N LYS A 238 11.24 -20.11 -22.67
CA LYS A 238 12.29 -19.99 -23.71
C LYS A 238 12.91 -18.59 -23.67
N LEU A 239 12.08 -17.54 -23.55
CA LEU A 239 12.54 -16.15 -23.45
C LEU A 239 13.40 -15.94 -22.19
N VAL A 240 12.95 -16.47 -21.05
CA VAL A 240 13.69 -16.42 -19.77
C VAL A 240 15.06 -17.11 -19.90
N ARG A 241 15.11 -18.32 -20.47
CA ARG A 241 16.37 -19.05 -20.68
C ARG A 241 17.34 -18.30 -21.59
N GLN A 242 16.84 -17.71 -22.68
CA GLN A 242 17.65 -16.89 -23.57
C GLN A 242 18.21 -15.65 -22.87
N ALA A 243 17.38 -14.96 -22.10
CA ALA A 243 17.79 -13.78 -21.35
C ALA A 243 18.84 -14.10 -20.27
N LYS A 244 18.65 -15.18 -19.52
CA LYS A 244 19.62 -15.65 -18.51
C LYS A 244 20.93 -16.13 -19.13
N SER A 245 20.90 -16.71 -20.32
CA SER A 245 22.11 -17.08 -21.06
C SER A 245 22.91 -15.86 -21.51
N ALA A 246 22.22 -14.75 -21.82
CA ALA A 246 22.87 -13.49 -22.19
C ALA A 246 23.34 -12.68 -20.97
N ASN A 247 22.64 -12.77 -19.85
CA ASN A 247 23.00 -12.13 -18.58
C ASN A 247 22.80 -13.11 -17.42
N PRO A 248 23.86 -13.78 -16.93
CA PRO A 248 23.78 -14.73 -15.81
C PRO A 248 23.31 -14.11 -14.49
N ASP A 249 23.51 -12.80 -14.30
CA ASP A 249 23.10 -12.07 -13.09
C ASP A 249 21.64 -11.63 -13.10
N LEU A 250 20.91 -12.01 -14.15
CA LEU A 250 19.52 -11.63 -14.33
C LEU A 250 18.60 -12.49 -13.44
N VAL A 251 17.75 -11.82 -12.68
CA VAL A 251 16.62 -12.41 -11.95
C VAL A 251 15.39 -12.33 -12.84
N ALA A 252 14.85 -13.51 -13.18
CA ALA A 252 13.70 -13.62 -14.07
C ALA A 252 12.41 -13.78 -13.27
N MET A 253 11.47 -12.87 -13.50
CA MET A 253 10.13 -12.89 -12.92
C MET A 253 9.08 -13.06 -14.02
N VAL A 254 8.05 -13.84 -13.74
CA VAL A 254 6.91 -14.01 -14.65
C VAL A 254 5.65 -13.47 -13.99
N ARG A 255 5.00 -12.54 -14.70
CA ARG A 255 3.70 -11.97 -14.35
C ARG A 255 2.60 -12.97 -14.67
N LEU A 256 1.91 -13.43 -13.65
CA LEU A 256 0.87 -14.45 -13.74
C LEU A 256 -0.45 -13.90 -13.20
N PRO A 257 -1.48 -13.72 -14.04
CA PRO A 257 -2.81 -13.37 -13.56
C PRO A 257 -3.34 -14.45 -12.61
N LEU A 258 -3.84 -14.03 -11.45
CA LEU A 258 -4.47 -14.94 -10.50
C LEU A 258 -5.80 -15.46 -11.04
N GLY A 259 -6.04 -16.75 -10.87
CA GLY A 259 -7.25 -17.44 -11.32
C GLY A 259 -7.15 -18.95 -11.11
N PRO A 260 -8.13 -19.73 -11.60
CA PRO A 260 -8.23 -21.17 -11.32
C PRO A 260 -7.00 -21.98 -11.71
N GLU A 261 -6.30 -21.60 -12.77
CA GLU A 261 -5.13 -22.32 -13.30
C GLU A 261 -3.79 -21.77 -12.78
N SER A 262 -3.82 -20.66 -12.06
CA SER A 262 -2.60 -19.95 -11.67
C SER A 262 -1.68 -20.78 -10.78
N ILE A 263 -2.22 -21.63 -9.91
CA ILE A 263 -1.44 -22.48 -9.02
C ILE A 263 -0.61 -23.51 -9.82
N ALA A 264 -1.27 -24.24 -10.71
CA ALA A 264 -0.61 -25.25 -11.54
C ALA A 264 0.48 -24.60 -12.42
N ARG A 265 0.14 -23.45 -13.01
CA ARG A 265 1.07 -22.71 -13.88
C ARG A 265 2.27 -22.16 -13.11
N ALA A 266 2.06 -21.61 -11.92
CA ALA A 266 3.16 -21.11 -11.08
C ALA A 266 4.14 -22.23 -10.69
N LEU A 267 3.64 -23.39 -10.29
CA LEU A 267 4.46 -24.56 -9.99
C LEU A 267 5.28 -25.00 -11.22
N GLU A 268 4.66 -25.10 -12.38
CA GLU A 268 5.33 -25.43 -13.64
C GLU A 268 6.46 -24.43 -13.97
N LEU A 269 6.17 -23.13 -13.94
CA LEU A 269 7.15 -22.07 -14.22
C LEU A 269 8.37 -22.15 -13.31
N THR A 270 8.15 -22.40 -12.03
CA THR A 270 9.25 -22.51 -11.06
C THR A 270 10.10 -23.78 -11.26
N GLU A 271 9.49 -24.89 -11.62
CA GLU A 271 10.21 -26.11 -12.01
C GLU A 271 11.05 -25.91 -13.27
N GLN A 272 10.60 -25.04 -14.18
CA GLN A 272 11.30 -24.69 -15.42
C GLN A 272 12.39 -23.61 -15.25
N GLY A 273 12.65 -23.15 -14.01
CA GLY A 273 13.78 -22.28 -13.70
C GLY A 273 13.46 -20.77 -13.64
N VAL A 274 12.18 -20.38 -13.55
CA VAL A 274 11.78 -19.03 -13.24
C VAL A 274 12.10 -18.71 -11.78
N ASP A 275 12.68 -17.54 -11.48
CA ASP A 275 13.19 -17.21 -10.14
C ASP A 275 12.11 -16.61 -9.23
N ALA A 276 11.17 -15.86 -9.81
CA ALA A 276 10.10 -15.21 -9.09
C ALA A 276 8.78 -15.27 -9.86
N ILE A 277 7.68 -15.42 -9.14
CA ILE A 277 6.32 -15.34 -9.69
C ILE A 277 5.69 -14.04 -9.21
N HIS A 278 5.20 -13.24 -10.13
CA HIS A 278 4.39 -12.06 -9.84
C HIS A 278 2.91 -12.41 -10.01
N ALA A 279 2.26 -12.72 -8.92
CA ALA A 279 0.84 -13.07 -8.86
C ALA A 279 -0.02 -11.81 -8.88
N CYS A 280 -0.72 -11.57 -9.99
CA CYS A 280 -1.45 -10.32 -10.23
C CYS A 280 -2.96 -10.52 -10.12
N ALA A 281 -3.59 -9.76 -9.24
CA ALA A 281 -5.03 -9.49 -9.28
C ALA A 281 -5.34 -8.26 -10.13
N ASP A 282 -6.61 -7.95 -10.31
CA ASP A 282 -7.02 -6.67 -10.90
C ASP A 282 -6.74 -5.50 -9.94
N TRP A 283 -6.95 -4.28 -10.39
CA TRP A 283 -6.68 -3.09 -9.57
C TRP A 283 -7.62 -2.90 -8.36
N HIS A 284 -8.67 -3.71 -8.27
CA HIS A 284 -9.54 -3.85 -7.08
C HIS A 284 -9.13 -5.02 -6.18
N GLY A 285 -8.13 -5.80 -6.56
CA GLY A 285 -7.64 -6.93 -5.76
C GLY A 285 -8.37 -8.24 -6.03
N ASN A 286 -9.05 -8.39 -7.18
CA ASN A 286 -9.76 -9.61 -7.52
C ASN A 286 -9.00 -10.41 -8.58
N ALA A 287 -8.94 -11.72 -8.40
CA ALA A 287 -8.53 -12.67 -9.40
C ALA A 287 -9.55 -12.78 -10.54
N THR A 288 -9.22 -13.45 -11.63
CA THR A 288 -10.10 -13.59 -12.82
C THR A 288 -11.41 -14.33 -12.53
N ASP A 289 -11.48 -15.08 -11.45
CA ASP A 289 -12.67 -15.80 -10.97
C ASP A 289 -13.42 -15.02 -9.85
N GLY A 290 -13.01 -13.79 -9.54
CA GLY A 290 -13.59 -12.97 -8.47
C GLY A 290 -13.04 -13.27 -7.08
N THR A 291 -12.11 -14.22 -6.94
CA THR A 291 -11.47 -14.49 -5.64
C THR A 291 -10.57 -13.33 -5.23
N HIS A 292 -10.73 -12.82 -3.99
CA HIS A 292 -9.88 -11.74 -3.51
C HIS A 292 -8.41 -12.18 -3.36
N ILE A 293 -7.46 -11.29 -3.67
CA ILE A 293 -6.01 -11.52 -3.66
C ILE A 293 -5.51 -12.20 -2.38
N THR A 294 -6.04 -11.85 -1.21
CA THR A 294 -5.66 -12.44 0.07
C THR A 294 -5.88 -13.95 0.12
N LYS A 295 -6.98 -14.43 -0.45
CA LYS A 295 -7.29 -15.86 -0.56
C LYS A 295 -6.48 -16.53 -1.65
N ALA A 296 -6.35 -15.90 -2.81
CA ALA A 296 -5.62 -16.45 -3.95
C ALA A 296 -4.11 -16.59 -3.66
N VAL A 297 -3.49 -15.58 -3.03
CA VAL A 297 -2.08 -15.64 -2.60
C VAL A 297 -1.86 -16.70 -1.53
N ARG A 298 -2.77 -16.80 -0.55
CA ARG A 298 -2.72 -17.85 0.48
C ARG A 298 -2.77 -19.26 -0.13
N ALA A 299 -3.67 -19.50 -1.08
CA ALA A 299 -3.77 -20.78 -1.77
C ALA A 299 -2.51 -21.10 -2.58
N LEU A 300 -1.96 -20.11 -3.28
CA LEU A 300 -0.71 -20.25 -4.01
C LEU A 300 0.47 -20.55 -3.08
N HIS A 301 0.58 -19.82 -1.97
CA HIS A 301 1.58 -20.07 -0.93
C HIS A 301 1.50 -21.51 -0.39
N GLN A 302 0.30 -21.99 -0.04
CA GLN A 302 0.08 -23.35 0.46
C GLN A 302 0.52 -24.40 -0.55
N ALA A 303 0.19 -24.21 -1.82
CA ALA A 303 0.61 -25.16 -2.88
C ALA A 303 2.15 -25.26 -3.00
N PHE A 304 2.86 -24.12 -2.88
CA PHE A 304 4.32 -24.14 -2.84
C PHE A 304 4.88 -24.83 -1.57
N VAL A 305 4.22 -24.65 -0.41
CA VAL A 305 4.59 -25.35 0.84
C VAL A 305 4.40 -26.85 0.70
N GLU A 306 3.27 -27.30 0.18
CA GLU A 306 2.97 -28.70 -0.06
C GLU A 306 3.95 -29.34 -1.05
N ARG A 307 4.39 -28.57 -2.06
CA ARG A 307 5.42 -29.01 -3.02
C ARG A 307 6.84 -29.03 -2.43
N GLY A 308 7.05 -28.41 -1.27
CA GLY A 308 8.37 -28.35 -0.60
C GLY A 308 9.35 -27.37 -1.24
N ASN A 309 8.89 -26.42 -2.07
CA ASN A 309 9.74 -25.45 -2.78
C ASN A 309 9.45 -23.98 -2.45
N ARG A 310 8.58 -23.72 -1.46
CA ARG A 310 8.17 -22.34 -1.12
C ARG A 310 9.34 -21.41 -0.78
N ASP A 311 10.35 -21.92 -0.12
CA ASP A 311 11.53 -21.12 0.26
C ASP A 311 12.52 -20.93 -0.89
N ALA A 312 12.39 -21.69 -1.97
CA ALA A 312 13.25 -21.55 -3.15
C ALA A 312 12.80 -20.45 -4.12
N VAL A 313 11.57 -19.97 -4.02
CA VAL A 313 10.93 -19.07 -4.99
C VAL A 313 10.45 -17.82 -4.33
N THR A 314 10.66 -16.67 -4.99
CA THR A 314 10.05 -15.41 -4.58
C THR A 314 8.64 -15.27 -5.15
N LEU A 315 7.69 -14.94 -4.29
CA LEU A 315 6.30 -14.66 -4.66
C LEU A 315 6.03 -13.16 -4.44
N VAL A 316 5.84 -12.44 -5.53
CA VAL A 316 5.39 -11.04 -5.54
C VAL A 316 3.89 -11.02 -5.76
N ALA A 317 3.16 -10.14 -5.10
CA ALA A 317 1.72 -10.00 -5.30
C ALA A 317 1.33 -8.55 -5.60
N SER A 318 0.39 -8.34 -6.53
CA SER A 318 -0.14 -7.02 -6.88
C SER A 318 -1.65 -7.04 -7.11
N GLY A 319 -2.26 -5.85 -6.99
CA GLY A 319 -3.68 -5.59 -7.19
C GLY A 319 -4.42 -5.25 -5.89
N GLY A 320 -5.13 -4.12 -5.87
CA GLY A 320 -5.93 -3.66 -4.73
C GLY A 320 -5.15 -3.28 -3.47
N ILE A 321 -3.82 -3.15 -3.54
CA ILE A 321 -2.97 -2.80 -2.40
C ILE A 321 -2.96 -1.29 -2.25
N SER A 322 -3.78 -0.77 -1.35
CA SER A 322 -4.05 0.67 -1.23
C SER A 322 -3.45 1.33 0.02
N LEU A 323 -3.00 0.54 0.99
CA LEU A 323 -2.50 1.01 2.28
C LEU A 323 -1.25 0.23 2.73
N ALA A 324 -0.46 0.84 3.60
CA ALA A 324 0.73 0.20 4.18
C ALA A 324 0.41 -1.12 4.90
N GLU A 325 -0.73 -1.19 5.58
CA GLU A 325 -1.17 -2.42 6.25
C GLU A 325 -1.51 -3.55 5.26
N HIS A 326 -1.95 -3.21 4.05
CA HIS A 326 -2.18 -4.22 3.00
C HIS A 326 -0.87 -4.89 2.58
N VAL A 327 0.26 -4.17 2.63
CA VAL A 327 1.60 -4.75 2.40
C VAL A 327 1.87 -5.87 3.41
N ALA A 328 1.75 -5.57 4.71
CA ALA A 328 1.95 -6.55 5.76
C ALA A 328 0.97 -7.74 5.66
N LYS A 329 -0.32 -7.45 5.44
CA LYS A 329 -1.37 -8.46 5.30
C LYS A 329 -1.15 -9.38 4.09
N THR A 330 -0.64 -8.82 2.96
CA THR A 330 -0.29 -9.62 1.78
C THR A 330 0.90 -10.55 2.06
N VAL A 331 1.91 -10.06 2.79
CA VAL A 331 3.05 -10.90 3.21
C VAL A 331 2.59 -11.98 4.19
N ILE A 332 1.69 -11.69 5.13
CA ILE A 332 1.06 -12.68 6.02
C ILE A 332 0.33 -13.76 5.22
N CYS A 333 -0.36 -13.39 4.13
CA CYS A 333 -1.02 -14.34 3.23
C CYS A 333 -0.03 -15.23 2.45
N GLY A 334 1.25 -14.92 2.47
CA GLY A 334 2.28 -15.78 1.91
C GLY A 334 3.13 -15.17 0.81
N ALA A 335 2.95 -13.91 0.40
CA ALA A 335 3.87 -13.22 -0.50
C ALA A 335 5.21 -12.92 0.21
N ASP A 336 6.26 -12.66 -0.56
CA ASP A 336 7.54 -12.16 -0.05
C ASP A 336 7.57 -10.63 -0.08
N CYS A 337 6.97 -10.03 -1.10
CA CYS A 337 6.82 -8.59 -1.29
C CYS A 337 5.61 -8.29 -2.17
N VAL A 338 5.33 -7.02 -2.34
CA VAL A 338 4.20 -6.55 -3.15
C VAL A 338 4.70 -5.66 -4.29
N ALA A 339 3.88 -5.54 -5.34
CA ALA A 339 4.05 -4.50 -6.34
C ALA A 339 2.82 -3.57 -6.32
N ILE A 340 3.06 -2.26 -6.29
CA ILE A 340 2.01 -1.25 -6.18
C ILE A 340 1.94 -0.39 -7.45
N ASP A 341 0.75 0.01 -7.81
CA ASP A 341 0.42 0.76 -9.01
C ASP A 341 -0.36 2.05 -8.70
N VAL A 342 -1.65 1.93 -8.42
CA VAL A 342 -2.56 3.05 -8.16
C VAL A 342 -2.06 4.02 -7.08
N PRO A 343 -1.48 3.58 -5.95
CA PRO A 343 -0.96 4.50 -4.94
C PRO A 343 0.11 5.45 -5.46
N LEU A 344 0.90 5.04 -6.45
CA LEU A 344 1.90 5.92 -7.07
C LEU A 344 1.24 7.09 -7.79
N MET A 345 0.12 6.85 -8.48
CA MET A 345 -0.64 7.92 -9.13
C MET A 345 -1.37 8.80 -8.13
N LEU A 346 -1.90 8.21 -7.06
CA LEU A 346 -2.51 8.98 -5.97
C LEU A 346 -1.50 9.92 -5.30
N ALA A 347 -0.26 9.45 -5.09
CA ALA A 347 0.82 10.32 -4.58
C ALA A 347 1.01 11.56 -5.44
N LEU A 348 0.77 11.47 -6.74
CA LEU A 348 0.84 12.55 -7.72
C LEU A 348 -0.47 13.35 -7.85
N GLU A 349 -1.32 13.33 -6.84
CA GLU A 349 -2.62 14.01 -6.75
C GLU A 349 -3.73 13.46 -7.68
N CYS A 350 -3.57 12.27 -8.25
CA CYS A 350 -4.63 11.64 -9.03
C CYS A 350 -5.93 11.53 -8.19
N ARG A 351 -7.06 11.84 -8.82
CA ARG A 351 -8.40 11.81 -8.19
C ARG A 351 -9.17 10.53 -8.51
N LEU A 352 -8.57 9.60 -9.25
CA LEU A 352 -9.23 8.40 -9.79
C LEU A 352 -10.53 8.70 -10.56
N CYS A 353 -10.64 9.87 -11.15
CA CYS A 353 -11.81 10.30 -11.93
C CYS A 353 -11.97 9.56 -13.26
N LYS A 354 -10.93 8.80 -13.70
CA LYS A 354 -10.92 8.03 -14.95
C LYS A 354 -11.08 8.85 -16.24
N ASN A 355 -11.09 10.17 -16.16
CA ASN A 355 -11.19 11.07 -17.33
C ASN A 355 -10.16 10.76 -18.42
N CYS A 356 -8.96 10.34 -18.01
CA CYS A 356 -7.89 9.95 -18.96
C CYS A 356 -8.26 8.74 -19.84
N LEU A 357 -9.16 7.86 -19.40
CA LEU A 357 -9.65 6.73 -20.21
C LEU A 357 -10.63 7.18 -21.31
N GLU A 358 -11.33 8.28 -21.05
CA GLU A 358 -12.32 8.86 -21.95
C GLU A 358 -11.72 9.95 -22.84
N GLY A 359 -10.41 10.20 -22.74
CA GLY A 359 -9.73 11.27 -23.46
C GLY A 359 -10.06 12.68 -22.95
N ILE A 360 -10.67 12.80 -21.79
CA ILE A 360 -10.99 14.07 -21.13
C ILE A 360 -9.73 14.59 -20.42
N ALA A 361 -9.56 15.91 -20.40
CA ALA A 361 -8.41 16.55 -19.75
C ALA A 361 -8.30 16.17 -18.27
N CYS A 362 -7.08 15.82 -17.84
CA CYS A 362 -6.81 15.50 -16.46
C CYS A 362 -6.92 16.75 -15.58
N PRO A 363 -7.73 16.73 -14.50
CA PRO A 363 -7.94 17.89 -13.64
C PRO A 363 -6.67 18.35 -12.89
N VAL A 364 -5.68 17.46 -12.78
CA VAL A 364 -4.38 17.74 -12.12
C VAL A 364 -3.22 17.78 -13.12
N GLY A 365 -3.47 17.86 -14.42
CA GLY A 365 -2.43 18.03 -15.43
C GLY A 365 -1.29 17.00 -15.37
N MET A 366 -1.61 15.76 -15.03
CA MET A 366 -0.64 14.70 -14.73
C MET A 366 0.46 14.52 -15.79
N ALA A 367 0.13 14.73 -17.07
CA ALA A 367 1.08 14.57 -18.18
C ALA A 367 2.27 15.52 -18.11
N ASP A 368 2.08 16.68 -17.50
CA ASP A 368 3.07 17.76 -17.42
C ASP A 368 3.60 17.99 -16.00
N ILE A 369 3.49 17.00 -15.15
CA ILE A 369 3.95 17.06 -13.76
C ILE A 369 5.45 17.43 -13.69
N ASP A 370 5.79 18.22 -12.69
CA ASP A 370 7.18 18.52 -12.36
C ASP A 370 7.88 17.28 -11.82
N HIS A 371 9.07 16.99 -12.35
CA HIS A 371 9.80 15.75 -12.07
C HIS A 371 10.18 15.62 -10.59
N ASP A 372 10.86 16.63 -10.03
CA ASP A 372 11.39 16.56 -8.67
C ASP A 372 10.27 16.53 -7.64
N TYR A 373 9.20 17.28 -7.91
CA TYR A 373 7.97 17.23 -7.14
C TYR A 373 7.36 15.82 -7.14
N ALA A 374 7.25 15.18 -8.31
CA ALA A 374 6.69 13.84 -8.43
C ALA A 374 7.54 12.80 -7.70
N VAL A 375 8.87 12.86 -7.87
CA VAL A 375 9.82 11.97 -7.17
C VAL A 375 9.65 12.10 -5.66
N GLN A 376 9.67 13.34 -5.13
CA GLN A 376 9.60 13.56 -3.68
C GLN A 376 8.26 13.09 -3.09
N ARG A 377 7.14 13.29 -3.77
CA ARG A 377 5.83 12.82 -3.29
C ARG A 377 5.75 11.29 -3.23
N ILE A 378 6.29 10.58 -4.23
CA ILE A 378 6.39 9.11 -4.19
C ILE A 378 7.31 8.66 -3.05
N VAL A 379 8.46 9.30 -2.87
CA VAL A 379 9.39 9.01 -1.77
C VAL A 379 8.72 9.22 -0.42
N ASN A 380 7.97 10.31 -0.25
CA ASN A 380 7.21 10.59 0.97
C ASN A 380 6.17 9.51 1.26
N LEU A 381 5.40 9.09 0.25
CA LEU A 381 4.42 8.03 0.40
C LEU A 381 5.07 6.73 0.91
N ILE A 382 6.16 6.30 0.27
CA ILE A 382 6.85 5.07 0.68
C ILE A 382 7.52 5.24 2.04
N GLY A 383 8.01 6.44 2.37
CA GLY A 383 8.52 6.76 3.70
C GLY A 383 7.47 6.62 4.80
N ALA A 384 6.25 7.11 4.56
CA ALA A 384 5.11 6.92 5.45
C ALA A 384 4.72 5.45 5.58
N TRP A 385 4.64 4.72 4.46
CA TRP A 385 4.32 3.28 4.45
C TRP A 385 5.38 2.44 5.15
N HIS A 386 6.66 2.74 4.93
CA HIS A 386 7.76 2.08 5.63
C HIS A 386 7.67 2.31 7.15
N SER A 387 7.42 3.54 7.58
CA SER A 387 7.25 3.87 9.00
C SER A 387 6.07 3.12 9.62
N GLN A 388 4.95 3.03 8.93
CA GLN A 388 3.76 2.29 9.39
C GLN A 388 4.03 0.78 9.46
N LEU A 389 4.75 0.23 8.47
CA LEU A 389 5.16 -1.18 8.48
C LEU A 389 6.05 -1.51 9.68
N LEU A 390 7.02 -0.63 10.02
CA LEU A 390 7.84 -0.76 11.20
C LEU A 390 7.02 -0.73 12.50
N GLU A 391 5.98 0.12 12.58
CA GLU A 391 5.07 0.17 13.72
C GLU A 391 4.28 -1.12 13.88
N MET A 392 3.70 -1.61 12.79
CA MET A 392 2.96 -2.87 12.80
C MET A 392 3.85 -4.04 13.23
N MET A 393 5.02 -4.19 12.61
CA MET A 393 5.95 -5.26 12.94
C MET A 393 6.43 -5.16 14.39
N GLY A 394 6.72 -3.95 14.87
CA GLY A 394 7.10 -3.72 16.26
C GLY A 394 5.99 -4.12 17.23
N ALA A 395 4.74 -3.75 16.94
CA ALA A 395 3.58 -4.13 17.75
C ALA A 395 3.28 -5.64 17.73
N MET A 396 3.59 -6.31 16.63
CA MET A 396 3.51 -7.78 16.49
C MET A 396 4.72 -8.51 17.08
N GLY A 397 5.78 -7.81 17.50
CA GLY A 397 7.01 -8.40 18.01
C GLY A 397 7.88 -9.08 16.94
N ILE A 398 7.72 -8.68 15.67
CA ILE A 398 8.40 -9.28 14.52
C ILE A 398 9.54 -8.37 14.04
N ARG A 399 10.76 -8.90 13.97
CA ARG A 399 11.98 -8.15 13.63
C ARG A 399 12.39 -8.21 12.17
N GLU A 400 11.84 -9.12 11.40
CA GLU A 400 12.14 -9.28 9.97
C GLU A 400 10.84 -9.43 9.19
N VAL A 401 10.65 -8.65 8.13
CA VAL A 401 9.44 -8.69 7.32
C VAL A 401 9.19 -10.09 6.72
N ARG A 402 10.24 -10.83 6.41
CA ARG A 402 10.16 -12.20 5.92
C ARG A 402 9.48 -13.18 6.90
N ARG A 403 9.48 -12.85 8.19
CA ARG A 403 8.82 -13.67 9.22
C ARG A 403 7.32 -13.42 9.32
N LEU A 404 6.80 -12.39 8.66
CA LEU A 404 5.34 -12.23 8.49
C LEU A 404 4.75 -13.31 7.59
N ARG A 405 5.54 -13.87 6.68
CA ARG A 405 5.08 -14.84 5.69
C ARG A 405 4.57 -16.13 6.35
N GLY A 406 3.27 -16.38 6.21
CA GLY A 406 2.62 -17.54 6.80
C GLY A 406 2.57 -17.53 8.32
N GLU A 407 2.70 -16.39 8.99
CA GLU A 407 2.66 -16.25 10.44
C GLU A 407 1.22 -16.37 10.97
N VAL A 408 0.76 -17.60 11.14
CA VAL A 408 -0.63 -17.93 11.51
C VAL A 408 -0.96 -17.48 12.94
N GLY A 409 0.03 -17.41 13.83
CA GLY A 409 -0.17 -17.04 15.24
C GLY A 409 -0.34 -15.54 15.49
N ARG A 410 -0.11 -14.72 14.47
CA ARG A 410 -0.16 -13.25 14.56
C ARG A 410 -1.21 -12.61 13.66
N ALA A 411 -2.01 -13.42 13.00
CA ALA A 411 -3.12 -12.97 12.18
C ALA A 411 -4.33 -13.88 12.37
N MET A 412 -5.50 -13.28 12.40
CA MET A 412 -6.78 -13.96 12.47
C MET A 412 -7.58 -13.60 11.22
N PHE A 413 -8.03 -14.61 10.52
CA PHE A 413 -8.96 -14.42 9.40
C PHE A 413 -10.38 -14.48 9.96
N PHE A 414 -11.16 -13.45 9.70
CA PHE A 414 -12.52 -13.34 10.25
C PHE A 414 -13.40 -14.55 9.93
N GLU A 415 -13.29 -15.09 8.72
CA GLU A 415 -14.04 -16.30 8.33
C GLU A 415 -13.65 -17.53 9.16
N ASP A 416 -12.36 -17.67 9.49
CA ASP A 416 -11.88 -18.77 10.35
C ASP A 416 -12.36 -18.55 11.79
N LEU A 417 -12.31 -17.33 12.30
CA LEU A 417 -12.81 -16.96 13.62
C LEU A 417 -14.34 -17.19 13.71
N GLU A 418 -15.09 -16.79 12.68
CA GLU A 418 -16.54 -17.03 12.61
C GLU A 418 -16.85 -18.54 12.60
N ARG A 419 -16.12 -19.32 11.81
CA ARG A 419 -16.29 -20.77 11.74
C ARG A 419 -15.98 -21.46 13.08
N ASP A 420 -14.87 -21.11 13.70
CA ASP A 420 -14.32 -21.86 14.82
C ASP A 420 -14.89 -21.43 16.16
N CYS A 421 -15.20 -20.13 16.32
CA CYS A 421 -15.73 -19.57 17.57
C CYS A 421 -17.25 -19.47 17.59
N PHE A 422 -17.85 -19.00 16.50
CA PHE A 422 -19.28 -18.71 16.45
C PHE A 422 -20.11 -19.80 15.77
N GLY A 423 -19.53 -20.53 14.82
CA GLY A 423 -20.19 -21.62 14.13
C GLY A 423 -20.77 -22.70 15.06
N PRO A 424 -20.07 -23.14 16.12
CA PRO A 424 -20.62 -24.08 17.12
C PRO A 424 -21.82 -23.55 17.88
N VAL A 425 -21.93 -22.22 18.05
CA VAL A 425 -23.00 -21.57 18.84
C VAL A 425 -24.19 -21.20 17.96
N PHE A 426 -23.94 -20.59 16.80
CA PHE A 426 -24.98 -19.99 15.96
C PHE A 426 -25.21 -20.72 14.62
N GLY A 427 -24.46 -21.79 14.37
CA GLY A 427 -24.47 -22.46 13.07
C GLY A 427 -23.68 -21.71 12.01
N LYS A 428 -23.56 -22.32 10.82
CA LYS A 428 -22.86 -21.69 9.69
C LYS A 428 -23.77 -20.67 9.00
N ARG A 429 -23.31 -19.47 8.73
CA ARG A 429 -23.95 -18.60 7.75
C ARG A 429 -24.08 -19.35 6.43
N LYS A 430 -25.27 -19.32 5.86
CA LYS A 430 -25.42 -19.73 4.45
C LYS A 430 -24.76 -18.64 3.61
N ALA A 431 -23.77 -19.05 2.80
CA ALA A 431 -23.13 -18.17 1.81
C ALA A 431 -24.13 -17.63 0.81
#